data_576f7bb12b4ad7fbfd12fb929bed149e
#
_entry.id   576f7bb12b4ad7fbfd12fb929bed149e
#
_cell.length_a   1.000
_cell.length_b   1.000
_cell.length_c   1.000
_cell.angle_alpha   90.00
_cell.angle_beta   90.00
_cell.angle_gamma   90.00
#
_symmetry.space_group_name_H-M   'P 1'
#
loop_
_entity.id
_entity.type
_entity.pdbx_description
1 polymer ?
#
loop_
_entity_poly.entity_id
_entity_poly.type
_entity_poly.pdbx_seq_one_letter_code
_entity_poly.pdbx_strand_id
1 'polypeptide(L)'
;MIVNTYISLLIEKSMATGSSKKDKDKEIVDTEKENPLTGEIESVEDDKKVVDYAKLSKLPLDEEKLNDAISKVKKNLGLRFKRVNDEGEVGNFNSYMNALCGAYDPHTAYHLPEEKESIDIDLTGTLTGIGAQLQEDGDEVSVTKIIPGSASWKQKQLQVKDVIFKVAQGDQPAVDIRGMSLSESVRLIRGKKGTEVRLTVKKPDGQIVIIPIIRDIVVLEDSYAHSVIIDDKVTGQKIGYILLPSFYLEQENGNGRSCAADVKKDLIALRDKGVDGIVFDLRNNGGGSLKDVVDMAGFFVKSGPVVQVRGPNGFRKVLEDPDNAVIYTGPLVVMVSNFSASASEIFAAALQDYGRAVVLGSGLSSFGKGTVQTFVPLSEQTKNKNFDIGALRLTIQKFYRINGQTTQWRGVLPDIVLPVESMYIDIGEKFLQYPLAADLFLPTNYEKWEKGPNITKLAELSKKRISENPYFDKINEYALFLKSRREEKSINVSLADSFRELEEGQKKNNELKPLKETKRDLSLSRVTVVNSEGGGMFNEIETFLPKDQFIFEAMNIIKDIRTVK
;
A
#
# COMPACT_ATOMS: atom_id res chain seq x y z
N MET A 1 3.88 14.93 -23.05
CA MET A 1 2.43 15.09 -22.84
C MET A 1 1.65 15.06 -24.14
N ILE A 2 1.72 16.05 -25.05
CA ILE A 2 0.89 16.12 -26.27
C ILE A 2 1.01 14.83 -27.09
N VAL A 3 2.22 14.33 -27.35
CA VAL A 3 2.44 13.09 -28.13
C VAL A 3 1.73 11.90 -27.47
N ASN A 4 1.90 11.71 -26.16
CA ASN A 4 1.27 10.59 -25.44
C ASN A 4 -0.27 10.71 -25.46
N THR A 5 -0.81 11.92 -25.21
CA THR A 5 -2.27 12.16 -25.30
C THR A 5 -2.81 11.91 -26.72
N TYR A 6 -2.06 12.30 -27.75
CA TYR A 6 -2.43 12.03 -29.15
C TYR A 6 -2.45 10.53 -29.45
N ILE A 7 -1.43 9.79 -28.98
CA ILE A 7 -1.38 8.33 -29.15
C ILE A 7 -2.56 7.66 -28.43
N SER A 8 -2.88 8.06 -27.19
CA SER A 8 -4.05 7.54 -26.46
C SER A 8 -5.35 7.74 -27.26
N LEU A 9 -5.55 8.93 -27.85
CA LEU A 9 -6.73 9.20 -28.69
C LEU A 9 -6.77 8.36 -29.98
N LEU A 10 -5.60 8.01 -30.54
CA LEU A 10 -5.55 7.09 -31.69
C LEU A 10 -5.91 5.66 -31.31
N ILE A 11 -5.45 5.21 -30.14
CA ILE A 11 -5.76 3.89 -29.58
C ILE A 11 -7.27 3.78 -29.33
N GLU A 12 -7.88 4.76 -28.67
CA GLU A 12 -9.34 4.82 -28.43
C GLU A 12 -10.13 4.68 -29.72
N LYS A 13 -9.74 5.42 -30.79
CA LYS A 13 -10.40 5.33 -32.11
C LYS A 13 -10.25 3.94 -32.73
N SER A 14 -9.08 3.32 -32.63
CA SER A 14 -8.83 1.99 -33.17
C SER A 14 -9.65 0.91 -32.47
N MET A 15 -9.87 1.06 -31.17
CA MET A 15 -10.70 0.17 -30.37
C MET A 15 -12.20 0.35 -30.69
N ALA A 16 -12.65 1.60 -30.83
CA ALA A 16 -14.05 1.92 -31.17
C ALA A 16 -14.49 1.42 -32.57
N THR A 17 -13.59 1.44 -33.54
CA THR A 17 -13.88 0.96 -34.90
C THR A 17 -13.93 -0.56 -35.01
N GLY A 18 -13.45 -1.29 -34.03
CA GLY A 18 -13.47 -2.76 -33.95
C GLY A 18 -14.62 -3.37 -33.15
N SER A 19 -15.47 -2.58 -32.50
CA SER A 19 -16.63 -3.07 -31.74
C SER A 19 -17.90 -2.90 -32.55
N SER A 20 -18.67 -3.98 -32.74
CA SER A 20 -20.02 -3.93 -33.28
C SER A 20 -20.95 -3.17 -32.33
N LYS A 21 -21.87 -2.40 -32.88
CA LYS A 21 -22.84 -1.41 -32.36
C LYS A 21 -23.54 -1.66 -30.99
N LYS A 22 -23.06 -2.50 -30.10
CA LYS A 22 -23.76 -2.83 -28.84
C LYS A 22 -23.13 -2.33 -27.51
N ASP A 23 -21.91 -1.74 -27.57
CA ASP A 23 -21.23 -1.27 -26.36
C ASP A 23 -20.82 0.20 -26.44
N LYS A 24 -21.81 1.11 -26.61
CA LYS A 24 -21.54 2.54 -26.78
C LYS A 24 -21.39 3.36 -25.50
N ASP A 25 -21.46 2.76 -24.31
CA ASP A 25 -21.51 3.50 -23.04
C ASP A 25 -20.43 3.06 -22.02
N LYS A 26 -19.22 2.72 -22.48
CA LYS A 26 -18.09 2.59 -21.55
C LYS A 26 -16.97 3.55 -21.95
N GLU A 27 -16.91 4.67 -21.29
CA GLU A 27 -15.75 5.53 -21.27
C GLU A 27 -14.56 4.75 -20.66
N ILE A 28 -13.45 4.71 -21.39
CA ILE A 28 -12.20 4.11 -20.93
C ILE A 28 -11.55 5.14 -20.01
N VAL A 29 -11.64 4.90 -18.73
CA VAL A 29 -10.86 5.64 -17.73
C VAL A 29 -9.54 4.88 -17.58
N ASP A 30 -8.44 5.49 -18.04
CA ASP A 30 -7.08 5.05 -17.72
C ASP A 30 -6.87 5.20 -16.20
N THR A 31 -7.16 4.17 -15.46
CA THR A 31 -6.79 4.07 -14.07
C THR A 31 -5.72 3.00 -13.94
N GLU A 32 -4.46 3.44 -13.84
CA GLU A 32 -3.42 2.61 -13.25
C GLU A 32 -3.90 2.24 -11.85
N LYS A 33 -4.22 0.98 -11.63
CA LYS A 33 -4.50 0.45 -10.29
C LYS A 33 -3.24 -0.21 -9.79
N GLU A 34 -2.64 0.42 -8.80
CA GLU A 34 -1.65 -0.25 -7.99
C GLU A 34 -2.34 -1.39 -7.23
N ASN A 35 -1.83 -2.61 -7.36
CA ASN A 35 -2.31 -3.72 -6.56
C ASN A 35 -1.93 -3.46 -5.09
N PRO A 36 -2.88 -3.22 -4.19
CA PRO A 36 -2.59 -2.85 -2.80
C PRO A 36 -1.84 -3.93 -2.04
N LEU A 37 -1.79 -5.16 -2.57
CA LEU A 37 -1.15 -6.30 -1.92
C LEU A 37 0.28 -6.54 -2.41
N THR A 38 0.57 -6.26 -3.67
CA THR A 38 1.90 -6.53 -4.26
C THR A 38 2.69 -5.27 -4.57
N GLY A 39 2.06 -4.07 -4.58
CA GLY A 39 2.68 -2.81 -5.03
C GLY A 39 2.96 -2.78 -6.53
N GLU A 40 2.48 -3.76 -7.26
CA GLU A 40 2.60 -3.82 -8.70
C GLU A 40 1.55 -2.90 -9.34
N ILE A 41 1.98 -2.06 -10.27
CA ILE A 41 1.07 -1.24 -11.07
C ILE A 41 0.41 -2.17 -12.08
N GLU A 42 -0.80 -2.61 -11.79
CA GLU A 42 -1.63 -3.29 -12.78
C GLU A 42 -2.24 -2.23 -13.69
N SER A 43 -1.81 -2.18 -14.93
CA SER A 43 -2.59 -1.51 -15.98
C SER A 43 -3.91 -2.26 -16.11
N VAL A 44 -5.01 -1.61 -15.74
CA VAL A 44 -6.36 -2.14 -16.00
C VAL A 44 -6.60 -2.08 -17.50
N GLU A 45 -5.98 -2.98 -18.25
CA GLU A 45 -6.36 -3.24 -19.62
C GLU A 45 -7.59 -4.16 -19.63
N ASP A 46 -8.68 -3.62 -20.13
CA ASP A 46 -9.86 -4.40 -20.52
C ASP A 46 -9.39 -5.54 -21.46
N ASP A 47 -9.71 -6.77 -21.15
CA ASP A 47 -9.20 -8.04 -21.70
C ASP A 47 -9.40 -8.24 -23.23
N LYS A 48 -9.55 -7.22 -24.06
CA LYS A 48 -10.14 -7.42 -25.38
C LYS A 48 -9.44 -6.88 -26.61
N LYS A 49 -8.29 -6.24 -26.60
CA LYS A 49 -7.60 -6.00 -27.90
C LYS A 49 -6.12 -5.62 -27.71
N VAL A 50 -5.23 -6.45 -28.23
CA VAL A 50 -3.83 -6.09 -28.45
C VAL A 50 -3.79 -4.90 -29.41
N VAL A 51 -3.22 -3.78 -28.99
CA VAL A 51 -3.04 -2.59 -29.83
C VAL A 51 -1.95 -2.85 -30.85
N ASP A 52 -2.26 -2.69 -32.12
CA ASP A 52 -1.29 -2.80 -33.22
C ASP A 52 -0.58 -1.46 -33.45
N TYR A 53 0.45 -1.19 -32.63
CA TYR A 53 1.24 0.05 -32.72
C TYR A 53 1.95 0.19 -34.07
N ALA A 54 2.38 -0.90 -34.68
CA ALA A 54 3.02 -0.88 -36.00
C ALA A 54 2.04 -0.41 -37.11
N LYS A 55 0.74 -0.71 -36.98
CA LYS A 55 -0.30 -0.21 -37.85
C LYS A 55 -0.61 1.26 -37.57
N LEU A 56 -0.73 1.64 -36.29
CA LEU A 56 -1.02 3.02 -35.89
C LEU A 56 0.11 3.98 -36.29
N SER A 57 1.37 3.57 -36.22
CA SER A 57 2.53 4.38 -36.59
C SER A 57 2.57 4.75 -38.10
N LYS A 58 1.86 4.00 -38.94
CA LYS A 58 1.79 4.23 -40.38
C LYS A 58 0.59 5.11 -40.81
N LEU A 59 -0.28 5.45 -39.86
CA LEU A 59 -1.40 6.33 -40.17
C LEU A 59 -0.90 7.75 -40.40
N PRO A 60 -1.52 8.50 -41.37
CA PRO A 60 -1.25 9.92 -41.51
C PRO A 60 -1.62 10.66 -40.21
N LEU A 61 -0.95 11.79 -39.97
CA LEU A 61 -1.27 12.66 -38.84
C LEU A 61 -2.74 13.09 -38.92
N ASP A 62 -3.49 12.76 -37.85
CA ASP A 62 -4.89 13.18 -37.71
C ASP A 62 -4.90 14.54 -37.01
N GLU A 63 -5.06 15.63 -37.79
CA GLU A 63 -5.00 17.01 -37.26
C GLU A 63 -6.13 17.29 -36.25
N GLU A 64 -7.29 16.70 -36.38
CA GLU A 64 -8.42 16.85 -35.47
C GLU A 64 -8.02 16.30 -34.08
N LYS A 65 -7.49 15.08 -34.04
CA LYS A 65 -7.01 14.45 -32.79
C LYS A 65 -5.80 15.14 -32.20
N LEU A 66 -4.93 15.69 -33.04
CA LEU A 66 -3.81 16.49 -32.52
C LEU A 66 -4.32 17.75 -31.82
N ASN A 67 -5.31 18.43 -32.39
CA ASN A 67 -5.93 19.59 -31.77
C ASN A 67 -6.70 19.22 -30.49
N ASP A 68 -7.37 18.07 -30.46
CA ASP A 68 -7.99 17.53 -29.23
C ASP A 68 -6.96 17.23 -28.16
N ALA A 69 -5.84 16.59 -28.52
CA ALA A 69 -4.76 16.32 -27.59
C ALA A 69 -4.16 17.63 -27.01
N ILE A 70 -3.94 18.62 -27.86
CA ILE A 70 -3.48 19.95 -27.43
C ILE A 70 -4.48 20.60 -26.48
N SER A 71 -5.77 20.54 -26.81
CA SER A 71 -6.86 21.07 -25.97
C SER A 71 -6.93 20.38 -24.61
N LYS A 72 -6.89 19.04 -24.59
CA LYS A 72 -6.86 18.25 -23.33
C LYS A 72 -5.65 18.61 -22.46
N VAL A 73 -4.46 18.67 -23.05
CA VAL A 73 -3.24 19.04 -22.33
C VAL A 73 -3.31 20.47 -21.78
N LYS A 74 -3.79 21.44 -22.59
CA LYS A 74 -3.99 22.83 -22.14
C LYS A 74 -5.00 22.90 -20.99
N LYS A 75 -6.13 22.21 -21.10
CA LYS A 75 -7.15 22.13 -20.04
C LYS A 75 -6.54 21.57 -18.74
N ASN A 76 -5.83 20.43 -18.82
CA ASN A 76 -5.21 19.80 -17.64
C ASN A 76 -4.15 20.68 -16.99
N LEU A 77 -3.29 21.33 -17.78
CA LEU A 77 -2.33 22.29 -17.24
C LEU A 77 -3.05 23.50 -16.62
N GLY A 78 -4.08 24.03 -17.28
CA GLY A 78 -4.90 25.12 -16.72
C GLY A 78 -5.53 24.75 -15.38
N LEU A 79 -6.08 23.54 -15.24
CA LEU A 79 -6.62 23.04 -13.98
C LEU A 79 -5.53 22.91 -12.90
N ARG A 80 -4.31 22.43 -13.24
CA ARG A 80 -3.18 22.37 -12.29
C ARG A 80 -2.78 23.75 -11.80
N PHE A 81 -2.64 24.73 -12.69
CA PHE A 81 -2.33 26.12 -12.31
C PHE A 81 -3.46 26.75 -11.48
N LYS A 82 -4.71 26.47 -11.86
CA LYS A 82 -5.87 26.93 -11.09
C LYS A 82 -5.84 26.36 -9.67
N ARG A 83 -5.61 25.06 -9.50
CA ARG A 83 -5.50 24.42 -8.16
C ARG A 83 -4.45 25.07 -7.29
N VAL A 84 -3.23 25.33 -7.84
CA VAL A 84 -2.17 26.02 -7.11
C VAL A 84 -2.59 27.43 -6.68
N ASN A 85 -3.30 28.15 -7.54
CA ASN A 85 -3.80 29.49 -7.22
C ASN A 85 -4.96 29.48 -6.23
N ASP A 86 -5.81 28.44 -6.28
CA ASP A 86 -7.00 28.30 -5.43
C ASP A 86 -6.68 27.73 -4.03
N GLU A 87 -5.45 27.24 -3.76
CA GLU A 87 -4.99 26.79 -2.44
C GLU A 87 -5.12 27.88 -1.36
N GLY A 88 -5.13 29.15 -1.76
CA GLY A 88 -5.36 30.27 -0.87
C GLY A 88 -4.27 30.45 0.20
N GLU A 89 -4.58 31.22 1.25
CA GLU A 89 -3.62 31.52 2.32
C GLU A 89 -3.25 30.28 3.14
N VAL A 90 -4.23 29.39 3.40
CA VAL A 90 -4.03 28.18 4.20
C VAL A 90 -3.12 27.19 3.45
N GLY A 91 -3.36 26.96 2.17
CA GLY A 91 -2.51 26.07 1.35
C GLY A 91 -1.10 26.62 1.19
N ASN A 92 -0.94 27.93 0.95
CA ASN A 92 0.35 28.59 0.91
C ASN A 92 1.10 28.47 2.24
N PHE A 93 0.41 28.63 3.37
CA PHE A 93 0.97 28.44 4.70
C PHE A 93 1.41 26.99 4.91
N ASN A 94 0.58 26.02 4.55
CA ASN A 94 0.90 24.60 4.63
C ASN A 94 2.16 24.27 3.82
N SER A 95 2.23 24.73 2.58
CA SER A 95 3.38 24.55 1.70
C SER A 95 4.65 25.17 2.26
N TYR A 96 4.58 26.39 2.81
CA TYR A 96 5.70 27.06 3.46
C TYR A 96 6.19 26.31 4.70
N MET A 97 5.27 25.88 5.58
CA MET A 97 5.60 25.13 6.78
C MET A 97 6.25 23.78 6.44
N ASN A 98 5.72 23.08 5.43
CA ASN A 98 6.28 21.81 5.01
C ASN A 98 7.64 21.96 4.30
N ALA A 99 7.89 23.04 3.57
CA ALA A 99 9.21 23.34 3.04
C ALA A 99 10.22 23.58 4.18
N LEU A 100 9.81 24.28 5.25
CA LEU A 100 10.65 24.50 6.43
C LEU A 100 10.90 23.19 7.19
N CYS A 101 9.87 22.42 7.45
CA CYS A 101 9.95 21.13 8.15
C CYS A 101 10.84 20.14 7.38
N GLY A 102 10.61 19.99 6.09
CA GLY A 102 11.35 19.07 5.22
C GLY A 102 12.84 19.40 5.05
N ALA A 103 13.26 20.61 5.40
CA ALA A 103 14.68 20.97 5.42
C ALA A 103 15.47 20.31 6.58
N TYR A 104 14.78 19.80 7.61
CA TYR A 104 15.40 19.09 8.74
C TYR A 104 15.54 17.60 8.47
N ASP A 105 14.47 16.96 8.01
CA ASP A 105 14.43 15.55 7.61
C ASP A 105 13.11 15.26 6.82
N PRO A 106 13.04 14.17 6.05
CA PRO A 106 11.90 13.91 5.17
C PRO A 106 10.61 13.51 5.91
N HIS A 107 10.67 13.28 7.21
CA HIS A 107 9.54 12.82 8.01
C HIS A 107 9.00 13.86 8.98
N THR A 108 9.74 14.95 9.22
CA THR A 108 9.24 16.11 9.95
C THR A 108 8.34 16.92 9.04
N ALA A 109 7.08 17.09 9.44
CA ALA A 109 6.06 17.74 8.62
C ALA A 109 5.01 18.45 9.48
N TYR A 110 4.46 19.53 8.95
CA TYR A 110 3.24 20.14 9.45
C TYR A 110 2.03 19.50 8.76
N HIS A 111 1.01 19.17 9.52
CA HIS A 111 -0.23 18.60 9.03
C HIS A 111 -1.40 19.48 9.43
N LEU A 112 -2.23 19.84 8.45
CA LEU A 112 -3.54 20.43 8.70
C LEU A 112 -4.42 19.44 9.51
N PRO A 113 -5.47 19.91 10.21
CA PRO A 113 -6.33 19.03 11.00
C PRO A 113 -6.88 17.84 10.20
N GLU A 114 -7.31 18.06 8.97
CA GLU A 114 -7.84 17.02 8.09
C GLU A 114 -6.76 16.02 7.60
N GLU A 115 -5.53 16.49 7.40
CA GLU A 115 -4.40 15.60 7.05
C GLU A 115 -4.03 14.72 8.25
N LYS A 116 -4.04 15.30 9.46
CA LYS A 116 -3.82 14.56 10.70
C LYS A 116 -4.90 13.51 10.93
N GLU A 117 -6.19 13.85 10.68
CA GLU A 117 -7.29 12.89 10.75
C GLU A 117 -7.09 11.72 9.77
N SER A 118 -6.63 12.00 8.55
CA SER A 118 -6.35 10.94 7.57
C SER A 118 -5.25 9.99 8.03
N ILE A 119 -4.18 10.52 8.64
CA ILE A 119 -3.10 9.70 9.20
C ILE A 119 -3.62 8.85 10.38
N ASP A 120 -4.49 9.41 11.23
CA ASP A 120 -5.09 8.65 12.33
C ASP A 120 -5.95 7.49 11.81
N ILE A 121 -6.68 7.70 10.73
CA ILE A 121 -7.45 6.65 10.06
C ILE A 121 -6.53 5.53 9.57
N ASP A 122 -5.42 5.87 8.91
CA ASP A 122 -4.44 4.88 8.42
C ASP A 122 -3.81 4.07 9.57
N LEU A 123 -3.59 4.73 10.72
CA LEU A 123 -3.02 4.08 11.91
C LEU A 123 -4.02 3.22 12.69
N THR A 124 -5.30 3.59 12.67
CA THR A 124 -6.33 2.90 13.47
C THR A 124 -7.19 1.93 12.65
N GLY A 125 -7.26 2.12 11.34
CA GLY A 125 -8.19 1.40 10.47
C GLY A 125 -9.66 1.78 10.67
N THR A 126 -9.94 2.90 11.34
CA THR A 126 -11.30 3.39 11.60
C THR A 126 -11.46 4.85 11.22
N LEU A 127 -12.64 5.21 10.77
CA LEU A 127 -13.02 6.61 10.54
C LEU A 127 -14.45 6.86 11.00
N THR A 128 -14.78 8.11 11.28
CA THR A 128 -16.17 8.52 11.53
C THR A 128 -16.77 9.17 10.29
N GLY A 129 -17.83 8.59 9.76
CA GLY A 129 -18.43 9.10 8.53
C GLY A 129 -19.63 8.28 8.05
N ILE A 130 -19.87 8.33 6.76
CA ILE A 130 -20.99 7.64 6.11
C ILE A 130 -20.62 6.24 5.61
N GLY A 131 -19.32 5.96 5.38
CA GLY A 131 -18.84 4.67 4.86
C GLY A 131 -19.03 4.49 3.36
N ALA A 132 -18.68 5.50 2.59
CA ALA A 132 -18.60 5.46 1.14
C ALA A 132 -17.22 5.92 0.67
N GLN A 133 -16.66 5.24 -0.32
CA GLN A 133 -15.49 5.68 -1.06
C GLN A 133 -15.96 6.56 -2.21
N LEU A 134 -15.31 7.71 -2.36
CA LEU A 134 -15.68 8.73 -3.32
C LEU A 134 -14.54 8.97 -4.31
N GLN A 135 -14.90 9.33 -5.53
CA GLN A 135 -13.97 9.70 -6.59
C GLN A 135 -14.43 10.99 -7.25
N GLU A 136 -13.48 11.86 -7.56
CA GLU A 136 -13.70 13.06 -8.36
C GLU A 136 -13.61 12.70 -9.85
N ASP A 137 -14.62 13.07 -10.62
CA ASP A 137 -14.61 12.98 -12.07
C ASP A 137 -15.05 14.32 -12.68
N GLY A 138 -14.06 15.08 -13.14
CA GLY A 138 -14.28 16.46 -13.61
C GLY A 138 -14.80 17.37 -12.50
N ASP A 139 -16.06 17.81 -12.59
CA ASP A 139 -16.71 18.70 -11.62
C ASP A 139 -17.65 17.94 -10.65
N GLU A 140 -17.72 16.61 -10.77
CA GLU A 140 -18.65 15.76 -10.03
C GLU A 140 -17.90 14.85 -9.04
N VAL A 141 -18.57 14.53 -7.92
CA VAL A 141 -18.08 13.58 -6.90
C VAL A 141 -18.99 12.36 -6.92
N SER A 142 -18.47 11.21 -7.29
CA SER A 142 -19.21 9.96 -7.42
C SER A 142 -18.85 8.92 -6.35
N VAL A 143 -19.80 8.03 -6.05
CA VAL A 143 -19.61 6.91 -5.12
C VAL A 143 -19.04 5.72 -5.88
N THR A 144 -17.85 5.26 -5.50
CA THR A 144 -17.18 4.10 -6.13
C THR A 144 -17.32 2.81 -5.32
N LYS A 145 -17.40 2.89 -3.99
CA LYS A 145 -17.56 1.72 -3.12
C LYS A 145 -18.40 2.11 -1.88
N ILE A 146 -19.27 1.22 -1.43
CA ILE A 146 -19.92 1.31 -0.12
C ILE A 146 -19.24 0.31 0.81
N ILE A 147 -18.76 0.79 1.96
CA ILE A 147 -18.01 -0.02 2.92
C ILE A 147 -18.98 -0.90 3.71
N PRO A 148 -18.83 -2.23 3.68
CA PRO A 148 -19.71 -3.14 4.42
C PRO A 148 -19.79 -2.81 5.91
N GLY A 149 -20.96 -2.96 6.50
CA GLY A 149 -21.20 -2.67 7.92
C GLY A 149 -21.34 -1.19 8.28
N SER A 150 -21.04 -0.26 7.36
CA SER A 150 -21.15 1.19 7.58
C SER A 150 -22.60 1.70 7.63
N ALA A 151 -22.76 2.99 7.94
CA ALA A 151 -24.08 3.65 7.96
C ALA A 151 -24.76 3.59 6.60
N SER A 152 -24.06 3.90 5.51
CA SER A 152 -24.60 3.82 4.15
C SER A 152 -24.96 2.38 3.74
N TRP A 153 -24.14 1.40 4.14
CA TRP A 153 -24.39 -0.02 3.90
C TRP A 153 -25.71 -0.49 4.58
N LYS A 154 -25.88 -0.16 5.85
CA LYS A 154 -27.08 -0.52 6.62
C LYS A 154 -28.34 0.13 6.06
N GLN A 155 -28.25 1.38 5.62
CA GLN A 155 -29.37 2.15 5.11
C GLN A 155 -29.76 1.78 3.67
N LYS A 156 -28.78 1.37 2.82
CA LYS A 156 -28.97 0.93 1.43
C LYS A 156 -29.52 1.98 0.44
N GLN A 157 -29.63 3.25 0.85
CA GLN A 157 -30.12 4.31 -0.03
C GLN A 157 -29.02 4.89 -0.92
N LEU A 158 -27.82 5.10 -0.36
CA LEU A 158 -26.64 5.49 -1.14
C LEU A 158 -26.07 4.27 -1.84
N GLN A 159 -25.77 4.39 -3.13
CA GLN A 159 -25.33 3.30 -3.99
C GLN A 159 -24.10 3.69 -4.81
N VAL A 160 -23.38 2.69 -5.30
CA VAL A 160 -22.27 2.89 -6.25
C VAL A 160 -22.79 3.54 -7.52
N LYS A 161 -22.04 4.49 -8.07
CA LYS A 161 -22.36 5.36 -9.20
C LYS A 161 -23.37 6.50 -8.90
N ASP A 162 -23.78 6.67 -7.64
CA ASP A 162 -24.49 7.89 -7.27
C ASP A 162 -23.53 9.08 -7.35
N VAL A 163 -23.99 10.22 -7.89
CA VAL A 163 -23.23 11.48 -7.97
C VAL A 163 -23.74 12.43 -6.89
N ILE A 164 -22.84 12.85 -5.99
CA ILE A 164 -23.16 13.78 -4.90
C ILE A 164 -22.89 15.20 -5.39
N PHE A 165 -23.86 16.08 -5.29
CA PHE A 165 -23.66 17.48 -5.69
C PHE A 165 -24.07 18.52 -4.62
N LYS A 166 -24.77 18.13 -3.54
CA LYS A 166 -24.96 19.02 -2.37
C LYS A 166 -24.84 18.24 -1.08
N VAL A 167 -24.33 18.92 -0.04
CA VAL A 167 -24.17 18.39 1.31
C VAL A 167 -24.77 19.37 2.31
N ALA A 168 -25.63 18.90 3.21
CA ALA A 168 -26.18 19.67 4.31
C ALA A 168 -25.84 19.02 5.66
N GLN A 169 -25.62 19.85 6.69
CA GLN A 169 -25.44 19.41 8.06
C GLN A 169 -26.81 19.42 8.77
N GLY A 170 -27.45 18.25 8.93
CA GLY A 170 -28.81 18.16 9.45
C GLY A 170 -29.77 19.04 8.67
N ASP A 171 -30.44 19.99 9.36
CA ASP A 171 -31.40 20.91 8.77
C ASP A 171 -30.78 22.22 8.24
N GLN A 172 -29.47 22.36 8.23
CA GLN A 172 -28.79 23.54 7.68
C GLN A 172 -28.93 23.62 6.15
N PRO A 173 -28.79 24.80 5.53
CA PRO A 173 -28.81 24.95 4.10
C PRO A 173 -27.74 24.07 3.43
N ALA A 174 -28.11 23.40 2.31
CA ALA A 174 -27.20 22.54 1.59
C ALA A 174 -26.17 23.35 0.80
N VAL A 175 -24.90 22.98 0.95
CA VAL A 175 -23.76 23.52 0.21
C VAL A 175 -23.63 22.75 -1.11
N ASP A 176 -23.51 23.46 -2.22
CA ASP A 176 -23.22 22.86 -3.53
C ASP A 176 -21.72 22.52 -3.60
N ILE A 177 -21.38 21.25 -3.85
CA ILE A 177 -19.99 20.78 -3.87
C ILE A 177 -19.43 20.59 -5.28
N ARG A 178 -20.20 20.90 -6.32
CA ARG A 178 -19.71 20.79 -7.71
C ARG A 178 -18.58 21.78 -7.95
N GLY A 179 -17.51 21.30 -8.54
CA GLY A 179 -16.27 22.07 -8.75
C GLY A 179 -15.40 22.29 -7.50
N MET A 180 -15.79 21.79 -6.32
CA MET A 180 -14.91 21.68 -5.17
C MET A 180 -13.97 20.49 -5.36
N SER A 181 -12.80 20.55 -4.73
CA SER A 181 -11.91 19.38 -4.65
C SER A 181 -12.57 18.23 -3.87
N LEU A 182 -12.12 17.00 -4.15
CA LEU A 182 -12.58 15.84 -3.38
C LEU A 182 -12.36 16.01 -1.87
N SER A 183 -11.22 16.57 -1.46
CA SER A 183 -10.89 16.81 -0.06
C SER A 183 -11.87 17.77 0.62
N GLU A 184 -12.23 18.88 -0.04
CA GLU A 184 -13.23 19.82 0.49
C GLU A 184 -14.60 19.17 0.61
N SER A 185 -15.00 18.39 -0.40
CA SER A 185 -16.28 17.66 -0.40
C SER A 185 -16.33 16.63 0.72
N VAL A 186 -15.26 15.85 0.91
CA VAL A 186 -15.12 14.86 1.99
C VAL A 186 -15.18 15.52 3.36
N ARG A 187 -14.56 16.69 3.54
CA ARG A 187 -14.65 17.47 4.80
C ARG A 187 -16.08 17.83 5.18
N LEU A 188 -16.93 18.17 4.22
CA LEU A 188 -18.34 18.45 4.47
C LEU A 188 -19.15 17.17 4.78
N ILE A 189 -18.75 16.03 4.19
CA ILE A 189 -19.43 14.75 4.35
C ILE A 189 -19.05 14.08 5.68
N ARG A 190 -17.77 14.13 6.09
CA ARG A 190 -17.30 13.64 7.40
C ARG A 190 -17.85 14.50 8.54
N GLY A 191 -17.74 14.01 9.76
CA GLY A 191 -18.15 14.74 10.96
C GLY A 191 -18.31 13.82 12.16
N LYS A 192 -18.73 14.36 13.30
CA LYS A 192 -18.81 13.61 14.56
C LYS A 192 -19.83 12.48 14.49
N LYS A 193 -19.51 11.35 15.14
CA LYS A 193 -20.42 10.21 15.31
C LYS A 193 -21.77 10.67 15.88
N GLY A 194 -22.86 10.11 15.32
CA GLY A 194 -24.24 10.41 15.72
C GLY A 194 -24.81 11.68 15.11
N THR A 195 -24.05 12.48 14.35
CA THR A 195 -24.56 13.65 13.64
C THR A 195 -25.13 13.27 12.27
N GLU A 196 -26.15 14.00 11.82
CA GLU A 196 -26.78 13.78 10.53
C GLU A 196 -26.10 14.60 9.43
N VAL A 197 -25.83 13.96 8.29
CA VAL A 197 -25.52 14.62 7.02
C VAL A 197 -26.59 14.26 6.00
N ARG A 198 -27.03 15.25 5.21
CA ARG A 198 -27.98 15.03 4.11
C ARG A 198 -27.26 15.25 2.79
N LEU A 199 -27.21 14.20 1.97
CA LEU A 199 -26.61 14.22 0.66
C LEU A 199 -27.70 14.40 -0.40
N THR A 200 -27.56 15.42 -1.25
CA THR A 200 -28.37 15.51 -2.47
C THR A 200 -27.61 14.79 -3.57
N VAL A 201 -28.14 13.69 -4.05
CA VAL A 201 -27.48 12.82 -5.02
C VAL A 201 -28.31 12.65 -6.28
N LYS A 202 -27.64 12.50 -7.41
CA LYS A 202 -28.22 12.09 -8.69
C LYS A 202 -27.97 10.61 -8.87
N LYS A 203 -29.02 9.83 -9.02
CA LYS A 203 -28.97 8.40 -9.32
C LYS A 203 -28.55 8.15 -10.78
N PRO A 204 -28.06 6.95 -11.13
CA PRO A 204 -27.72 6.60 -12.51
C PRO A 204 -28.87 6.75 -13.50
N ASP A 205 -30.13 6.63 -13.04
CA ASP A 205 -31.34 6.85 -13.85
C ASP A 205 -31.72 8.34 -14.00
N GLY A 206 -30.94 9.24 -13.41
CA GLY A 206 -31.14 10.69 -13.44
C GLY A 206 -32.04 11.24 -12.32
N GLN A 207 -32.63 10.39 -11.48
CA GLN A 207 -33.44 10.85 -10.35
C GLN A 207 -32.58 11.59 -9.32
N ILE A 208 -33.07 12.72 -8.82
CA ILE A 208 -32.44 13.47 -7.73
C ILE A 208 -33.14 13.14 -6.41
N VAL A 209 -32.36 12.67 -5.45
CA VAL A 209 -32.87 12.29 -4.12
C VAL A 209 -32.03 12.93 -3.02
N ILE A 210 -32.66 13.18 -1.86
CA ILE A 210 -31.96 13.62 -0.64
C ILE A 210 -31.90 12.44 0.31
N ILE A 211 -30.68 12.06 0.69
CA ILE A 211 -30.41 10.91 1.55
C ILE A 211 -29.87 11.41 2.88
N PRO A 212 -30.63 11.36 3.99
CA PRO A 212 -30.13 11.63 5.32
C PRO A 212 -29.35 10.40 5.82
N ILE A 213 -28.15 10.61 6.35
CA ILE A 213 -27.30 9.55 6.89
C ILE A 213 -26.78 9.99 8.26
N ILE A 214 -26.95 9.14 9.26
CA ILE A 214 -26.34 9.35 10.58
C ILE A 214 -24.92 8.81 10.54
N ARG A 215 -23.93 9.67 10.78
CA ARG A 215 -22.52 9.28 10.80
C ARG A 215 -22.27 8.29 11.92
N ASP A 216 -21.49 7.26 11.61
CA ASP A 216 -21.09 6.23 12.58
C ASP A 216 -19.60 5.88 12.38
N ILE A 217 -19.06 5.05 13.25
CA ILE A 217 -17.72 4.48 13.06
C ILE A 217 -17.78 3.54 11.85
N VAL A 218 -16.88 3.76 10.93
CA VAL A 218 -16.66 2.92 9.75
C VAL A 218 -15.35 2.16 9.99
N VAL A 219 -15.43 0.85 10.01
CA VAL A 219 -14.29 -0.05 10.16
C VAL A 219 -13.78 -0.42 8.78
N LEU A 220 -12.52 -0.11 8.51
CA LEU A 220 -11.85 -0.48 7.27
C LEU A 220 -11.22 -1.86 7.44
N GLU A 221 -12.00 -2.92 7.27
CA GLU A 221 -11.54 -4.29 7.50
C GLU A 221 -10.29 -4.63 6.67
N ASP A 222 -10.14 -4.05 5.49
CA ASP A 222 -8.99 -4.26 4.61
C ASP A 222 -7.66 -3.73 5.22
N SER A 223 -7.73 -2.87 6.25
CA SER A 223 -6.55 -2.32 6.96
C SER A 223 -6.02 -3.23 8.07
N TYR A 224 -6.74 -4.28 8.41
CA TYR A 224 -6.36 -5.17 9.52
C TYR A 224 -5.60 -6.41 9.06
N ALA A 225 -5.09 -7.20 10.03
CA ALA A 225 -4.45 -8.47 9.75
C ALA A 225 -5.43 -9.49 9.15
N HIS A 226 -5.00 -10.18 8.11
CA HIS A 226 -5.76 -11.26 7.49
C HIS A 226 -4.94 -12.54 7.51
N SER A 227 -5.58 -13.64 7.86
CA SER A 227 -4.91 -14.93 7.87
C SER A 227 -5.72 -16.03 7.22
N VAL A 228 -5.04 -16.87 6.45
CA VAL A 228 -5.61 -18.01 5.77
C VAL A 228 -4.69 -19.23 5.91
N ILE A 229 -5.27 -20.41 5.78
CA ILE A 229 -4.53 -21.64 5.56
C ILE A 229 -4.52 -21.92 4.06
N ILE A 230 -3.33 -22.16 3.54
CA ILE A 230 -3.10 -22.59 2.18
C ILE A 230 -2.85 -24.10 2.21
N ASP A 231 -3.77 -24.88 1.65
CA ASP A 231 -3.57 -26.30 1.40
C ASP A 231 -3.10 -26.48 -0.06
N ASP A 232 -1.83 -26.79 -0.22
CA ASP A 232 -1.23 -27.06 -1.54
C ASP A 232 -1.47 -28.51 -1.96
N LYS A 233 -2.35 -28.71 -2.89
CA LYS A 233 -2.73 -30.04 -3.35
C LYS A 233 -1.65 -30.75 -4.16
N VAL A 234 -0.68 -30.00 -4.67
CA VAL A 234 0.46 -30.57 -5.43
C VAL A 234 1.51 -31.17 -4.51
N THR A 235 1.85 -30.46 -3.42
CA THR A 235 2.90 -30.87 -2.48
C THR A 235 2.37 -31.49 -1.21
N GLY A 236 1.09 -31.36 -0.93
CA GLY A 236 0.46 -31.76 0.34
C GLY A 236 0.83 -30.89 1.53
N GLN A 237 1.45 -29.73 1.30
CA GLN A 237 1.80 -28.79 2.36
C GLN A 237 0.59 -28.01 2.85
N LYS A 238 0.57 -27.74 4.16
CA LYS A 238 -0.42 -26.90 4.82
C LYS A 238 0.27 -25.69 5.43
N ILE A 239 0.13 -24.53 4.80
CA ILE A 239 0.86 -23.32 5.14
C ILE A 239 -0.09 -22.29 5.78
N GLY A 240 0.33 -21.70 6.91
CA GLY A 240 -0.30 -20.50 7.45
C GLY A 240 0.21 -19.27 6.68
N TYR A 241 -0.70 -18.46 6.18
CA TYR A 241 -0.37 -17.18 5.59
C TYR A 241 -0.99 -16.06 6.42
N ILE A 242 -0.18 -15.08 6.79
CA ILE A 242 -0.61 -13.88 7.52
C ILE A 242 -0.21 -12.68 6.70
N LEU A 243 -1.17 -11.89 6.25
CA LEU A 243 -0.99 -10.58 5.63
C LEU A 243 -1.22 -9.51 6.70
N LEU A 244 -0.23 -8.65 6.92
CA LEU A 244 -0.34 -7.50 7.81
C LEU A 244 -0.14 -6.21 7.00
N PRO A 245 -1.20 -5.47 6.66
CA PRO A 245 -1.10 -4.25 5.86
C PRO A 245 -0.41 -3.10 6.60
N SER A 246 -0.60 -2.96 7.91
CA SER A 246 0.04 -1.96 8.76
C SER A 246 0.16 -2.45 10.20
N PHE A 247 1.07 -1.84 10.98
CA PHE A 247 1.13 -2.07 12.44
C PHE A 247 0.14 -1.12 13.13
N TYR A 248 -1.15 -1.42 13.00
CA TYR A 248 -2.23 -0.62 13.55
C TYR A 248 -2.38 -0.74 15.05
N LEU A 249 -2.78 0.37 15.68
CA LEU A 249 -3.09 0.45 17.11
C LEU A 249 -4.17 1.52 17.34
N GLU A 250 -5.33 1.11 17.80
CA GLU A 250 -6.39 1.99 18.24
C GLU A 250 -6.17 2.36 19.72
N GLN A 251 -5.98 3.65 19.99
CA GLN A 251 -5.63 4.15 21.33
C GLN A 251 -6.83 4.57 22.21
N GLU A 252 -8.03 4.09 21.95
CA GLU A 252 -9.17 4.45 22.81
C GLU A 252 -9.13 3.71 24.16
N ASN A 253 -8.69 4.42 25.21
CA ASN A 253 -8.81 4.01 26.63
C ASN A 253 -8.30 2.61 27.00
N GLY A 254 -7.35 2.09 26.23
CA GLY A 254 -6.73 0.77 26.48
C GLY A 254 -7.57 -0.45 26.05
N ASN A 255 -8.71 -0.24 25.41
CA ASN A 255 -9.60 -1.30 24.90
C ASN A 255 -9.69 -1.32 23.35
N GLY A 256 -8.86 -0.55 22.65
CA GLY A 256 -8.84 -0.50 21.20
C GLY A 256 -8.23 -1.74 20.57
N ARG A 257 -8.50 -1.95 19.28
CA ARG A 257 -7.95 -3.03 18.47
C ARG A 257 -6.46 -2.82 18.23
N SER A 258 -5.64 -3.88 18.27
CA SER A 258 -4.21 -3.82 17.96
C SER A 258 -3.80 -4.99 17.08
N CYS A 259 -2.83 -4.75 16.19
CA CYS A 259 -2.33 -5.79 15.31
C CYS A 259 -1.64 -6.93 16.09
N ALA A 260 -1.00 -6.64 17.22
CA ALA A 260 -0.40 -7.66 18.06
C ALA A 260 -1.46 -8.62 18.65
N ALA A 261 -2.60 -8.09 19.10
CA ALA A 261 -3.69 -8.92 19.62
C ALA A 261 -4.32 -9.81 18.54
N ASP A 262 -4.57 -9.24 17.36
CA ASP A 262 -5.15 -9.99 16.23
C ASP A 262 -4.19 -11.06 15.72
N VAL A 263 -2.92 -10.71 15.48
CA VAL A 263 -1.89 -11.67 15.03
C VAL A 263 -1.65 -12.76 16.07
N LYS A 264 -1.67 -12.44 17.37
CA LYS A 264 -1.57 -13.44 18.43
C LYS A 264 -2.65 -14.50 18.33
N LYS A 265 -3.90 -14.06 18.14
CA LYS A 265 -5.06 -14.94 17.97
C LYS A 265 -4.91 -15.82 16.74
N ASP A 266 -4.49 -15.25 15.63
CA ASP A 266 -4.30 -15.98 14.38
C ASP A 266 -3.15 -16.98 14.47
N LEU A 267 -2.03 -16.63 15.09
CA LEU A 267 -0.90 -17.53 15.34
C LEU A 267 -1.30 -18.75 16.16
N ILE A 268 -2.08 -18.54 17.23
CA ILE A 268 -2.59 -19.64 18.06
C ILE A 268 -3.48 -20.55 17.22
N ALA A 269 -4.40 -19.99 16.45
CA ALA A 269 -5.29 -20.77 15.60
C ALA A 269 -4.55 -21.55 14.50
N LEU A 270 -3.54 -20.95 13.86
CA LEU A 270 -2.70 -21.61 12.86
C LEU A 270 -1.88 -22.75 13.46
N ARG A 271 -1.25 -22.50 14.61
CA ARG A 271 -0.51 -23.52 15.36
C ARG A 271 -1.40 -24.72 15.70
N ASP A 272 -2.59 -24.47 16.27
CA ASP A 272 -3.52 -25.51 16.72
C ASP A 272 -4.11 -26.30 15.54
N LYS A 273 -4.16 -25.70 14.34
CA LYS A 273 -4.53 -26.39 13.09
C LYS A 273 -3.36 -27.16 12.45
N GLY A 274 -2.17 -27.13 13.05
CA GLY A 274 -1.00 -27.93 12.67
C GLY A 274 -0.43 -27.57 11.30
N VAL A 275 -0.24 -26.27 11.02
CA VAL A 275 0.41 -25.82 9.77
C VAL A 275 1.88 -26.21 9.74
N ASP A 276 2.40 -26.55 8.55
CA ASP A 276 3.79 -26.94 8.32
C ASP A 276 4.80 -25.80 8.50
N GLY A 277 4.34 -24.58 8.33
CA GLY A 277 5.09 -23.34 8.48
C GLY A 277 4.19 -22.12 8.29
N ILE A 278 4.75 -20.94 8.57
CA ILE A 278 4.04 -19.66 8.41
C ILE A 278 4.80 -18.77 7.44
N VAL A 279 4.07 -18.18 6.50
CA VAL A 279 4.49 -17.05 5.68
C VAL A 279 3.88 -15.80 6.29
N PHE A 280 4.71 -14.88 6.77
CA PHE A 280 4.32 -13.59 7.32
C PHE A 280 4.62 -12.50 6.30
N ASP A 281 3.58 -11.95 5.67
CA ASP A 281 3.71 -11.01 4.56
C ASP A 281 3.62 -9.56 5.06
N LEU A 282 4.74 -8.86 4.93
CA LEU A 282 4.91 -7.44 5.22
C LEU A 282 5.21 -6.62 3.96
N ARG A 283 5.03 -7.20 2.78
CA ARG A 283 5.18 -6.42 1.54
C ARG A 283 4.23 -5.23 1.58
N ASN A 284 4.71 -4.05 1.20
CA ASN A 284 3.96 -2.78 1.20
C ASN A 284 3.50 -2.27 2.58
N ASN A 285 3.92 -2.91 3.68
CA ASN A 285 3.62 -2.43 5.03
C ASN A 285 4.59 -1.30 5.42
N GLY A 286 4.10 -0.06 5.44
CA GLY A 286 4.88 1.15 5.78
C GLY A 286 5.26 1.28 7.26
N GLY A 287 4.87 0.35 8.13
CA GLY A 287 5.14 0.37 9.56
C GLY A 287 3.91 0.68 10.42
N GLY A 288 4.12 1.41 11.53
CA GLY A 288 3.08 1.79 12.49
C GLY A 288 3.57 1.68 13.94
N SER A 289 2.80 1.03 14.80
CA SER A 289 3.01 0.95 16.25
C SER A 289 4.33 0.28 16.65
N LEU A 290 5.19 1.06 17.31
CA LEU A 290 6.44 0.55 17.89
C LEU A 290 6.19 -0.44 19.03
N LYS A 291 5.11 -0.25 19.79
CA LYS A 291 4.73 -1.17 20.87
C LYS A 291 4.34 -2.53 20.28
N ASP A 292 3.45 -2.54 19.32
CA ASP A 292 2.93 -3.79 18.75
C ASP A 292 4.02 -4.60 18.03
N VAL A 293 4.98 -3.96 17.38
CA VAL A 293 6.08 -4.70 16.74
C VAL A 293 6.96 -5.40 17.77
N VAL A 294 7.17 -4.80 18.95
CA VAL A 294 7.92 -5.43 20.05
C VAL A 294 7.16 -6.63 20.58
N ASP A 295 5.88 -6.44 20.91
CA ASP A 295 4.99 -7.51 21.39
C ASP A 295 4.93 -8.67 20.38
N MET A 296 4.80 -8.36 19.08
CA MET A 296 4.72 -9.38 18.02
C MET A 296 6.03 -10.14 17.80
N ALA A 297 7.18 -9.49 17.90
CA ALA A 297 8.47 -10.19 17.82
C ALA A 297 8.60 -11.25 18.93
N GLY A 298 8.11 -10.95 20.13
CA GLY A 298 8.08 -11.86 21.28
C GLY A 298 7.23 -13.12 21.04
N PHE A 299 6.29 -13.12 20.08
CA PHE A 299 5.54 -14.35 19.74
C PHE A 299 6.41 -15.44 19.12
N PHE A 300 7.59 -15.09 18.61
CA PHE A 300 8.47 -15.97 17.84
C PHE A 300 9.81 -16.24 18.50
N VAL A 301 10.23 -15.43 19.46
CA VAL A 301 11.49 -15.58 20.19
C VAL A 301 11.22 -15.66 21.70
N LYS A 302 12.18 -16.21 22.45
CA LYS A 302 12.17 -16.08 23.91
C LYS A 302 12.41 -14.62 24.29
N SER A 303 12.27 -14.25 25.55
CA SER A 303 12.53 -12.89 26.03
C SER A 303 13.84 -12.29 25.49
N GLY A 304 13.91 -10.98 25.43
CA GLY A 304 15.11 -10.26 25.04
C GLY A 304 14.87 -9.05 24.15
N PRO A 305 15.96 -8.40 23.69
CA PRO A 305 15.89 -7.17 22.93
C PRO A 305 15.27 -7.36 21.55
N VAL A 306 14.41 -6.43 21.14
CA VAL A 306 13.82 -6.40 19.81
C VAL A 306 14.37 -5.24 18.99
N VAL A 307 14.50 -4.07 19.62
CA VAL A 307 15.00 -2.85 18.97
C VAL A 307 15.60 -1.92 20.01
N GLN A 308 16.58 -1.13 19.59
CA GLN A 308 17.16 -0.06 20.39
C GLN A 308 16.69 1.29 19.86
N VAL A 309 16.35 2.22 20.75
CA VAL A 309 16.06 3.61 20.37
C VAL A 309 17.07 4.56 21.01
N ARG A 310 17.46 5.59 20.25
CA ARG A 310 18.36 6.65 20.69
C ARG A 310 17.71 8.01 20.43
N GLY A 311 17.56 8.78 21.48
CA GLY A 311 17.04 10.14 21.44
C GLY A 311 18.09 11.20 21.70
N PRO A 312 17.67 12.47 21.82
CA PRO A 312 18.53 13.58 22.21
C PRO A 312 19.24 13.35 23.56
N ASN A 313 20.32 14.11 23.80
CA ASN A 313 21.03 14.11 25.08
C ASN A 313 21.54 12.74 25.57
N GLY A 314 21.84 11.82 24.63
CA GLY A 314 22.36 10.51 24.97
C GLY A 314 21.30 9.51 25.48
N PHE A 315 20.01 9.86 25.41
CA PHE A 315 18.94 8.94 25.75
C PHE A 315 19.07 7.63 24.95
N ARG A 316 19.07 6.52 25.67
CA ARG A 316 19.06 5.18 25.08
C ARG A 316 18.02 4.33 25.78
N LYS A 317 17.24 3.58 25.03
CA LYS A 317 16.34 2.57 25.56
C LYS A 317 16.39 1.34 24.65
N VAL A 318 16.51 0.17 25.26
CA VAL A 318 16.30 -1.11 24.62
C VAL A 318 14.83 -1.47 24.85
N LEU A 319 14.12 -1.75 23.77
CA LEU A 319 12.76 -2.29 23.84
C LEU A 319 12.88 -3.79 23.66
N GLU A 320 12.32 -4.52 24.60
CA GLU A 320 12.48 -5.96 24.70
C GLU A 320 11.17 -6.65 25.04
N ASP A 321 11.06 -7.91 24.67
CA ASP A 321 10.01 -8.79 25.14
C ASP A 321 10.37 -9.25 26.55
N PRO A 322 9.49 -8.99 27.55
CA PRO A 322 9.79 -9.28 28.94
C PRO A 322 9.54 -10.74 29.35
N ASP A 323 8.86 -11.53 28.54
CA ASP A 323 8.45 -12.88 28.90
C ASP A 323 9.14 -13.96 28.05
N ASN A 324 9.05 -15.23 28.50
CA ASN A 324 9.64 -16.37 27.81
C ASN A 324 8.63 -17.17 26.96
N ALA A 325 7.42 -16.66 26.80
CA ALA A 325 6.35 -17.36 26.13
C ALA A 325 6.49 -17.24 24.61
N VAL A 326 6.86 -18.32 23.95
CA VAL A 326 6.90 -18.39 22.48
C VAL A 326 5.60 -19.02 21.96
N ILE A 327 4.86 -18.30 21.14
CA ILE A 327 3.58 -18.76 20.60
C ILE A 327 3.79 -19.75 19.46
N TYR A 328 4.76 -19.47 18.60
CA TYR A 328 5.03 -20.27 17.40
C TYR A 328 6.53 -20.55 17.24
N THR A 329 6.89 -21.83 17.19
CA THR A 329 8.29 -22.32 17.07
C THR A 329 8.60 -23.00 15.74
N GLY A 330 7.60 -23.17 14.85
CA GLY A 330 7.74 -23.83 13.56
C GLY A 330 8.49 -22.97 12.51
N PRO A 331 8.65 -23.48 11.29
CA PRO A 331 9.27 -22.76 10.17
C PRO A 331 8.57 -21.42 9.90
N LEU A 332 9.35 -20.35 9.69
CA LEU A 332 8.87 -19.00 9.49
C LEU A 332 9.63 -18.31 8.36
N VAL A 333 8.87 -17.79 7.39
CA VAL A 333 9.36 -16.91 6.33
C VAL A 333 8.70 -15.55 6.51
N VAL A 334 9.48 -14.49 6.59
CA VAL A 334 9.00 -13.10 6.62
C VAL A 334 9.25 -12.48 5.27
N MET A 335 8.20 -12.05 4.59
CA MET A 335 8.30 -11.40 3.28
C MET A 335 8.36 -9.89 3.44
N VAL A 336 9.29 -9.25 2.73
CA VAL A 336 9.45 -7.79 2.70
C VAL A 336 9.59 -7.29 1.26
N SER A 337 9.26 -6.03 1.01
CA SER A 337 9.50 -5.33 -0.25
C SER A 337 10.25 -4.02 0.00
N ASN A 338 10.61 -3.31 -1.05
CA ASN A 338 11.18 -1.96 -0.96
C ASN A 338 10.22 -0.91 -0.39
N PHE A 339 8.95 -1.26 -0.19
CA PHE A 339 7.96 -0.43 0.51
C PHE A 339 7.78 -0.82 1.99
N SER A 340 8.33 -1.95 2.43
CA SER A 340 8.32 -2.34 3.83
C SER A 340 9.20 -1.41 4.65
N ALA A 341 8.62 -0.67 5.61
CA ALA A 341 9.33 0.39 6.30
C ALA A 341 9.12 0.35 7.83
N SER A 342 10.02 1.00 8.58
CA SER A 342 9.84 1.29 10.03
C SER A 342 9.57 0.03 10.87
N ALA A 343 8.36 -0.14 11.45
CA ALA A 343 8.01 -1.29 12.28
C ALA A 343 8.16 -2.62 11.52
N SER A 344 7.86 -2.67 10.22
CA SER A 344 8.11 -3.85 9.37
C SER A 344 9.59 -4.21 9.33
N GLU A 345 10.46 -3.20 9.26
CA GLU A 345 11.90 -3.39 9.27
C GLU A 345 12.41 -3.84 10.64
N ILE A 346 11.82 -3.30 11.72
CA ILE A 346 12.14 -3.75 13.09
C ILE A 346 11.79 -5.23 13.26
N PHE A 347 10.60 -5.64 12.85
CA PHE A 347 10.15 -7.03 12.94
C PHE A 347 11.05 -7.98 12.16
N ALA A 348 11.25 -7.70 10.86
CA ALA A 348 12.07 -8.53 10.00
C ALA A 348 13.54 -8.59 10.49
N ALA A 349 14.11 -7.43 10.88
CA ALA A 349 15.47 -7.34 11.37
C ALA A 349 15.68 -8.10 12.69
N ALA A 350 14.77 -7.97 13.66
CA ALA A 350 14.85 -8.69 14.92
C ALA A 350 14.86 -10.21 14.70
N LEU A 351 13.89 -10.73 13.93
CA LEU A 351 13.81 -12.17 13.65
C LEU A 351 14.99 -12.68 12.82
N GLN A 352 15.55 -11.86 11.92
CA GLN A 352 16.77 -12.16 11.19
C GLN A 352 18.00 -12.21 12.13
N ASP A 353 18.17 -11.23 13.00
CA ASP A 353 19.28 -11.16 13.95
C ASP A 353 19.29 -12.34 14.92
N TYR A 354 18.11 -12.74 15.39
CA TYR A 354 17.96 -13.97 16.18
C TYR A 354 18.21 -15.26 15.37
N GLY A 355 18.21 -15.19 14.03
CA GLY A 355 18.24 -16.38 13.17
C GLY A 355 16.95 -17.19 13.31
N ARG A 356 15.82 -16.55 13.62
CA ARG A 356 14.52 -17.19 13.86
C ARG A 356 13.72 -17.43 12.57
N ALA A 357 13.85 -16.54 11.61
CA ALA A 357 13.11 -16.56 10.37
C ALA A 357 14.04 -16.43 9.17
N VAL A 358 13.57 -16.84 8.01
CA VAL A 358 14.15 -16.48 6.71
C VAL A 358 13.47 -15.21 6.24
N VAL A 359 14.23 -14.16 5.96
CA VAL A 359 13.71 -12.93 5.36
C VAL A 359 13.79 -13.05 3.84
N LEU A 360 12.63 -13.10 3.20
CA LEU A 360 12.47 -13.20 1.75
C LEU A 360 12.09 -11.84 1.18
N GLY A 361 12.91 -11.29 0.30
CA GLY A 361 12.69 -9.97 -0.27
C GLY A 361 12.19 -10.00 -1.71
N SER A 362 11.11 -9.29 -1.99
CA SER A 362 10.81 -8.82 -3.34
C SER A 362 11.56 -7.51 -3.57
N GLY A 363 12.79 -7.64 -4.10
CA GLY A 363 13.74 -6.54 -4.24
C GLY A 363 14.97 -6.66 -3.32
N LEU A 364 15.94 -5.74 -3.51
CA LEU A 364 17.27 -5.83 -2.90
C LEU A 364 17.31 -5.46 -1.40
N SER A 365 16.37 -4.67 -0.93
CA SER A 365 16.27 -4.26 0.47
C SER A 365 14.86 -3.77 0.78
N SER A 366 14.53 -3.64 2.06
CA SER A 366 13.39 -2.85 2.52
C SER A 366 13.64 -1.35 2.34
N PHE A 367 12.70 -0.51 2.73
CA PHE A 367 12.71 0.94 2.47
C PHE A 367 13.91 1.69 3.08
N GLY A 368 14.32 1.33 4.30
CA GLY A 368 15.46 1.93 4.96
C GLY A 368 15.14 3.08 5.90
N LYS A 369 13.95 3.10 6.51
CA LYS A 369 13.58 4.09 7.52
C LYS A 369 14.05 3.64 8.91
N GLY A 370 14.90 4.46 9.54
CA GLY A 370 15.49 4.20 10.86
C GLY A 370 15.13 5.26 11.90
N THR A 371 14.00 5.97 11.75
CA THR A 371 13.59 7.10 12.60
C THR A 371 12.20 6.90 13.19
N VAL A 372 11.98 7.48 14.37
CA VAL A 372 10.71 7.49 15.11
C VAL A 372 10.16 8.90 15.15
N GLN A 373 8.90 9.05 14.78
CA GLN A 373 8.18 10.31 14.83
C GLN A 373 7.15 10.33 15.96
N THR A 374 6.83 11.54 16.41
CA THR A 374 5.69 11.82 17.28
C THR A 374 4.88 12.98 16.72
N PHE A 375 3.59 13.02 17.07
CA PHE A 375 2.73 14.16 16.76
C PHE A 375 2.66 15.09 17.97
N VAL A 376 2.80 16.39 17.71
CA VAL A 376 2.63 17.46 18.68
C VAL A 376 1.43 18.31 18.24
N PRO A 377 0.27 18.16 18.88
CA PRO A 377 -0.89 18.99 18.59
C PRO A 377 -0.59 20.47 18.86
N LEU A 378 -0.75 21.34 17.87
CA LEU A 378 -0.43 22.75 18.03
C LEU A 378 -1.48 23.52 18.81
N SER A 379 -2.73 23.05 18.82
CA SER A 379 -3.81 23.59 19.65
C SER A 379 -3.48 23.56 21.15
N GLU A 380 -2.69 22.60 21.62
CA GLU A 380 -2.25 22.51 23.02
C GLU A 380 -1.18 23.56 23.36
N GLN A 381 -0.44 24.03 22.37
CA GLN A 381 0.63 25.03 22.50
C GLN A 381 0.09 26.46 22.42
N THR A 382 -1.14 26.65 21.96
CA THR A 382 -1.76 27.97 21.83
C THR A 382 -2.63 28.29 23.04
N LYS A 383 -2.79 29.61 23.34
CA LYS A 383 -3.70 30.08 24.38
C LYS A 383 -5.19 29.87 24.01
N ASN A 384 -5.47 29.67 22.73
CA ASN A 384 -6.83 29.48 22.22
C ASN A 384 -7.07 28.01 21.88
N LYS A 385 -7.52 27.24 22.86
CA LYS A 385 -7.80 25.79 22.72
C LYS A 385 -9.03 25.47 21.86
N ASN A 386 -9.78 26.46 21.43
CA ASN A 386 -10.99 26.27 20.64
C ASN A 386 -10.71 26.24 19.12
N PHE A 387 -9.46 26.51 18.72
CA PHE A 387 -9.07 26.55 17.32
C PHE A 387 -8.02 25.48 17.04
N ASP A 388 -8.41 24.47 16.28
CA ASP A 388 -7.48 23.44 15.84
C ASP A 388 -6.67 23.96 14.64
N ILE A 389 -5.38 24.11 14.85
CA ILE A 389 -4.41 24.55 13.83
C ILE A 389 -3.51 23.40 13.34
N GLY A 390 -3.93 22.16 13.57
CA GLY A 390 -3.20 20.98 13.13
C GLY A 390 -2.10 20.52 14.08
N ALA A 391 -1.17 19.75 13.57
CA ALA A 391 -0.11 19.12 14.34
C ALA A 391 1.23 19.14 13.61
N LEU A 392 2.32 19.16 14.38
CA LEU A 392 3.66 18.87 13.88
C LEU A 392 3.96 17.38 14.09
N ARG A 393 4.33 16.69 13.03
CA ARG A 393 4.97 15.38 13.10
C ARG A 393 6.48 15.62 13.17
N LEU A 394 7.12 15.24 14.26
CA LEU A 394 8.52 15.49 14.51
C LEU A 394 9.30 14.19 14.62
N THR A 395 10.46 14.12 13.98
CA THR A 395 11.44 13.07 14.22
C THR A 395 12.11 13.33 15.57
N ILE A 396 11.93 12.39 16.51
CA ILE A 396 12.39 12.50 17.89
C ILE A 396 13.49 11.53 18.26
N GLN A 397 13.61 10.39 17.57
CA GLN A 397 14.56 9.33 17.86
C GLN A 397 14.99 8.63 16.58
N LYS A 398 16.17 8.01 16.65
CA LYS A 398 16.60 6.96 15.73
C LYS A 398 16.44 5.60 16.38
N PHE A 399 16.20 4.57 15.58
CA PHE A 399 16.24 3.20 16.07
C PHE A 399 17.31 2.36 15.38
N TYR A 400 17.73 1.32 16.07
CA TYR A 400 18.82 0.44 15.65
C TYR A 400 18.44 -1.01 15.91
N ARG A 401 18.98 -1.89 15.09
CA ARG A 401 18.90 -3.33 15.28
C ARG A 401 19.59 -3.73 16.59
N ILE A 402 19.27 -4.90 17.09
CA ILE A 402 19.88 -5.44 18.32
C ILE A 402 21.39 -5.71 18.15
N ASN A 403 21.85 -5.94 16.92
CA ASN A 403 23.27 -6.10 16.59
C ASN A 403 24.03 -4.75 16.46
N GLY A 404 23.37 -3.61 16.68
CA GLY A 404 23.95 -2.26 16.60
C GLY A 404 23.96 -1.64 15.20
N GLN A 405 23.53 -2.34 14.17
CA GLN A 405 23.34 -1.77 12.84
C GLN A 405 22.07 -0.92 12.79
N THR A 406 21.94 -0.10 11.77
CA THR A 406 20.72 0.69 11.51
C THR A 406 20.03 0.22 10.24
N THR A 407 18.70 0.37 10.20
CA THR A 407 17.93 0.26 8.96
C THR A 407 18.00 1.54 8.13
N GLN A 408 18.36 2.69 8.74
CA GLN A 408 18.44 3.98 8.05
C GLN A 408 19.32 3.88 6.80
N TRP A 409 18.79 4.24 5.63
CA TRP A 409 19.35 4.13 4.28
C TRP A 409 19.52 2.72 3.72
N ARG A 410 19.80 1.75 4.59
CA ARG A 410 20.18 0.40 4.18
C ARG A 410 19.00 -0.55 4.05
N GLY A 411 17.98 -0.29 4.85
CA GLY A 411 16.90 -1.24 5.03
C GLY A 411 17.34 -2.55 5.70
N VAL A 412 16.46 -3.52 5.66
CA VAL A 412 16.77 -4.92 5.94
C VAL A 412 17.17 -5.57 4.62
N LEU A 413 18.38 -6.10 4.57
CA LEU A 413 18.84 -6.91 3.43
C LEU A 413 18.26 -8.31 3.58
N PRO A 414 17.45 -8.77 2.62
CA PRO A 414 16.86 -10.11 2.70
C PRO A 414 17.91 -11.22 2.65
N ASP A 415 17.62 -12.36 3.28
CA ASP A 415 18.44 -13.57 3.19
C ASP A 415 18.34 -14.21 1.79
N ILE A 416 17.17 -14.08 1.17
CA ILE A 416 16.88 -14.54 -0.19
C ILE A 416 16.17 -13.41 -0.94
N VAL A 417 16.67 -13.09 -2.13
CA VAL A 417 16.14 -12.02 -2.98
C VAL A 417 15.46 -12.62 -4.19
N LEU A 418 14.22 -12.20 -4.43
CA LEU A 418 13.47 -12.51 -5.65
C LEU A 418 13.45 -11.31 -6.58
N PRO A 419 13.65 -11.50 -7.89
CA PRO A 419 13.50 -10.44 -8.88
C PRO A 419 12.09 -9.85 -8.87
N VAL A 420 12.00 -8.53 -9.00
CA VAL A 420 10.75 -7.77 -9.05
C VAL A 420 10.89 -6.61 -10.06
N GLU A 421 9.79 -6.16 -10.64
CA GLU A 421 9.80 -5.08 -11.65
C GLU A 421 10.47 -3.80 -11.15
N SER A 422 10.21 -3.45 -9.88
CA SER A 422 10.78 -2.27 -9.22
C SER A 422 12.23 -2.44 -8.73
N MET A 423 12.91 -3.56 -9.04
CA MET A 423 14.22 -3.91 -8.49
C MET A 423 15.30 -2.83 -8.64
N TYR A 424 15.23 -2.07 -9.72
CA TYR A 424 16.19 -1.02 -10.06
C TYR A 424 15.59 0.39 -9.99
N ILE A 425 14.41 0.53 -9.39
CA ILE A 425 13.80 1.83 -9.13
C ILE A 425 14.37 2.39 -7.83
N ASP A 426 14.70 3.70 -7.82
CA ASP A 426 15.21 4.39 -6.63
C ASP A 426 14.08 4.62 -5.62
N ILE A 427 13.74 3.58 -4.87
CA ILE A 427 12.77 3.60 -3.78
C ILE A 427 13.55 3.43 -2.47
N GLY A 428 13.19 4.23 -1.48
CA GLY A 428 13.74 4.14 -0.14
C GLY A 428 14.22 5.46 0.44
N GLU A 429 14.50 5.43 1.71
CA GLU A 429 14.88 6.59 2.55
C GLU A 429 16.04 7.41 1.97
N LYS A 430 17.08 6.75 1.49
CA LYS A 430 18.30 7.40 0.95
C LYS A 430 18.07 8.25 -0.29
N PHE A 431 16.92 8.09 -0.96
CA PHE A 431 16.55 8.83 -2.17
C PHE A 431 15.61 10.01 -1.87
N LEU A 432 15.14 10.14 -0.63
CA LEU A 432 14.36 11.29 -0.20
C LEU A 432 15.24 12.55 -0.09
N GLN A 433 14.62 13.70 0.00
CA GLN A 433 15.35 14.96 0.24
C GLN A 433 15.75 15.05 1.71
N TYR A 434 17.01 15.41 1.98
CA TYR A 434 17.56 15.63 3.32
C TYR A 434 17.40 14.45 4.30
N PRO A 435 17.64 13.19 3.90
CA PRO A 435 17.48 12.07 4.80
C PRO A 435 18.55 12.11 5.89
N LEU A 436 18.16 11.79 7.13
CA LEU A 436 19.13 11.69 8.22
C LEU A 436 20.15 10.60 7.94
N ALA A 437 21.43 10.89 8.14
CA ALA A 437 22.52 9.97 7.84
C ALA A 437 22.40 8.65 8.61
N ALA A 438 22.78 7.56 7.94
CA ALA A 438 22.97 6.26 8.59
C ALA A 438 24.18 6.32 9.54
N ASP A 439 24.04 5.74 10.73
CA ASP A 439 25.09 5.59 11.71
C ASP A 439 25.04 4.19 12.35
N LEU A 440 25.94 3.92 13.27
CA LEU A 440 26.02 2.66 14.01
C LEU A 440 25.83 2.93 15.51
N PHE A 441 25.39 1.91 16.20
CA PHE A 441 25.26 1.94 17.66
C PHE A 441 25.87 0.69 18.31
N LEU A 442 25.88 0.64 19.64
CA LEU A 442 26.41 -0.51 20.36
C LEU A 442 25.44 -1.70 20.23
N PRO A 443 25.93 -2.91 20.01
CA PRO A 443 25.09 -4.10 20.02
C PRO A 443 24.55 -4.35 21.44
N THR A 444 23.44 -5.09 21.52
CA THR A 444 22.89 -5.65 22.75
C THR A 444 23.35 -7.08 22.92
N ASN A 445 23.22 -7.62 24.12
CA ASN A 445 23.39 -9.04 24.36
C ASN A 445 22.07 -9.76 24.04
N TYR A 446 22.13 -10.79 23.19
CA TYR A 446 21.00 -11.66 22.87
C TYR A 446 21.49 -13.05 22.48
N GLU A 447 20.65 -14.04 22.71
CA GLU A 447 20.95 -15.43 22.33
C GLU A 447 20.25 -15.77 21.00
N LYS A 448 21.00 -16.34 20.08
CA LYS A 448 20.44 -16.80 18.82
C LYS A 448 19.47 -17.96 19.03
N TRP A 449 18.50 -18.07 18.14
CA TRP A 449 17.57 -19.18 18.10
C TRP A 449 18.30 -20.51 17.84
N GLU A 450 18.21 -21.44 18.76
CA GLU A 450 18.99 -22.71 18.73
C GLU A 450 18.69 -23.56 17.49
N LYS A 451 17.47 -23.52 16.98
CA LYS A 451 17.00 -24.31 15.83
C LYS A 451 16.79 -23.42 14.59
N GLY A 452 17.68 -22.47 14.38
CA GLY A 452 17.60 -21.56 13.24
C GLY A 452 17.77 -22.28 11.90
N PRO A 453 17.18 -21.74 10.81
CA PRO A 453 17.31 -22.29 9.47
C PRO A 453 18.75 -22.13 8.94
N ASN A 454 19.22 -23.07 8.13
CA ASN A 454 20.49 -22.97 7.43
C ASN A 454 20.35 -22.04 6.22
N ILE A 455 20.50 -20.72 6.46
CA ILE A 455 20.26 -19.66 5.45
C ILE A 455 21.08 -19.92 4.17
N THR A 456 22.37 -20.27 4.29
CA THR A 456 23.24 -20.49 3.13
C THR A 456 22.69 -21.59 2.22
N LYS A 457 22.27 -22.70 2.82
CA LYS A 457 21.75 -23.82 2.05
C LYS A 457 20.38 -23.51 1.43
N LEU A 458 19.53 -22.81 2.16
CA LEU A 458 18.22 -22.37 1.65
C LEU A 458 18.37 -21.39 0.49
N ALA A 459 19.33 -20.45 0.59
CA ALA A 459 19.61 -19.50 -0.49
C ALA A 459 20.13 -20.20 -1.76
N GLU A 460 20.98 -21.24 -1.62
CA GLU A 460 21.43 -22.05 -2.76
C GLU A 460 20.28 -22.78 -3.46
N LEU A 461 19.38 -23.41 -2.68
CA LEU A 461 18.22 -24.13 -3.22
C LEU A 461 17.25 -23.18 -3.90
N SER A 462 16.96 -22.05 -3.28
CA SER A 462 16.10 -21.02 -3.82
C SER A 462 16.69 -20.43 -5.12
N LYS A 463 17.98 -20.07 -5.11
CA LYS A 463 18.67 -19.55 -6.30
C LYS A 463 18.55 -20.50 -7.50
N LYS A 464 18.66 -21.82 -7.25
CA LYS A 464 18.48 -22.82 -8.31
C LYS A 464 17.05 -22.75 -8.86
N ARG A 465 16.02 -22.77 -8.02
CA ARG A 465 14.61 -22.71 -8.46
C ARG A 465 14.31 -21.42 -9.21
N ILE A 466 14.82 -20.29 -8.71
CA ILE A 466 14.65 -18.98 -9.36
C ILE A 466 15.23 -19.00 -10.78
N SER A 467 16.46 -19.55 -10.95
CA SER A 467 17.12 -19.63 -12.25
C SER A 467 16.48 -20.64 -13.22
N GLU A 468 15.65 -21.53 -12.74
CA GLU A 468 14.90 -22.50 -13.55
C GLU A 468 13.44 -22.05 -13.83
N ASN A 469 12.99 -20.95 -13.21
CA ASN A 469 11.61 -20.46 -13.35
C ASN A 469 11.53 -19.31 -14.38
N PRO A 470 10.86 -19.54 -15.51
CA PRO A 470 10.73 -18.52 -16.58
C PRO A 470 10.11 -17.20 -16.12
N TYR A 471 9.29 -17.21 -15.07
CA TYR A 471 8.69 -15.99 -14.50
C TYR A 471 9.77 -15.03 -14.00
N PHE A 472 10.72 -15.52 -13.19
CA PHE A 472 11.76 -14.67 -12.62
C PHE A 472 12.76 -14.18 -13.67
N ASP A 473 13.05 -14.98 -14.70
CA ASP A 473 13.87 -14.53 -15.82
C ASP A 473 13.21 -13.36 -16.57
N LYS A 474 11.92 -13.49 -16.88
CA LYS A 474 11.18 -12.45 -17.61
C LYS A 474 10.97 -11.18 -16.76
N ILE A 475 10.70 -11.32 -15.47
CA ILE A 475 10.65 -10.18 -14.54
C ILE A 475 11.99 -9.44 -14.52
N ASN A 476 13.10 -10.15 -14.44
CA ASN A 476 14.42 -9.52 -14.43
C ASN A 476 14.73 -8.81 -15.76
N GLU A 477 14.40 -9.42 -16.90
CA GLU A 477 14.50 -8.76 -18.21
C GLU A 477 13.66 -7.47 -18.28
N TYR A 478 12.44 -7.52 -17.74
CA TYR A 478 11.56 -6.36 -17.71
C TYR A 478 12.05 -5.26 -16.77
N ALA A 479 12.54 -5.62 -15.58
CA ALA A 479 13.16 -4.69 -14.64
C ALA A 479 14.38 -3.97 -15.24
N LEU A 480 15.23 -4.69 -15.98
CA LEU A 480 16.37 -4.11 -16.70
C LEU A 480 15.92 -3.18 -17.84
N PHE A 481 14.85 -3.52 -18.55
CA PHE A 481 14.25 -2.65 -19.54
C PHE A 481 13.72 -1.35 -18.91
N LEU A 482 12.97 -1.42 -17.81
CA LEU A 482 12.50 -0.25 -17.09
C LEU A 482 13.67 0.61 -16.59
N LYS A 483 14.74 -0.01 -16.09
CA LYS A 483 15.96 0.68 -15.69
C LYS A 483 16.57 1.46 -16.86
N SER A 484 16.77 0.82 -18.02
CA SER A 484 17.35 1.47 -19.19
C SER A 484 16.53 2.66 -19.66
N ARG A 485 15.19 2.54 -19.62
CA ARG A 485 14.27 3.64 -19.98
C ARG A 485 14.37 4.83 -19.03
N ARG A 486 14.55 4.55 -17.75
CA ARG A 486 14.68 5.60 -16.72
C ARG A 486 16.03 6.32 -16.77
N GLU A 487 17.11 5.61 -17.12
CA GLU A 487 18.44 6.19 -17.27
C GLU A 487 18.57 7.06 -18.53
N GLU A 488 17.62 6.97 -19.45
CA GLU A 488 17.54 7.78 -20.66
C GLU A 488 17.21 9.24 -20.30
N LYS A 489 18.19 10.14 -20.49
CA LYS A 489 18.07 11.55 -20.10
C LYS A 489 17.36 12.43 -21.13
N SER A 490 17.00 11.87 -22.29
CA SER A 490 16.32 12.57 -23.38
C SER A 490 14.91 12.02 -23.55
N ILE A 491 13.94 12.92 -23.71
CA ILE A 491 12.58 12.54 -24.07
C ILE A 491 12.48 12.63 -25.60
N ASN A 492 12.16 11.51 -26.21
CA ASN A 492 11.91 11.46 -27.62
C ASN A 492 10.55 12.10 -27.93
N VAL A 493 10.52 13.09 -28.81
CA VAL A 493 9.29 13.79 -29.23
C VAL A 493 8.81 13.32 -30.60
N SER A 494 9.54 12.39 -31.23
CA SER A 494 9.12 11.78 -32.49
C SER A 494 7.96 10.82 -32.27
N LEU A 495 6.89 10.99 -33.02
CA LEU A 495 5.72 10.12 -32.95
C LEU A 495 6.10 8.65 -33.30
N ALA A 496 6.96 8.46 -34.32
CA ALA A 496 7.40 7.12 -34.72
C ALA A 496 8.22 6.42 -33.62
N ASP A 497 9.11 7.14 -32.96
CA ASP A 497 9.91 6.60 -31.86
C ASP A 497 9.05 6.31 -30.62
N SER A 498 8.08 7.17 -30.30
CA SER A 498 7.13 6.93 -29.22
C SER A 498 6.28 5.67 -29.47
N PHE A 499 5.84 5.43 -30.70
CA PHE A 499 5.15 4.17 -31.04
C PHE A 499 6.05 2.95 -30.88
N ARG A 500 7.32 3.02 -31.33
CA ARG A 500 8.27 1.93 -31.17
C ARG A 500 8.52 1.60 -29.70
N GLU A 501 8.67 2.61 -28.88
CA GLU A 501 8.84 2.46 -27.41
C GLU A 501 7.65 1.79 -26.74
N LEU A 502 6.45 2.19 -27.10
CA LEU A 502 5.21 1.56 -26.61
C LEU A 502 5.08 0.11 -27.08
N GLU A 503 5.43 -0.17 -28.35
CA GLU A 503 5.43 -1.54 -28.91
C GLU A 503 6.42 -2.46 -28.16
N GLU A 504 7.63 -1.96 -27.86
CA GLU A 504 8.61 -2.71 -27.06
C GLU A 504 8.12 -3.01 -25.64
N GLY A 505 7.54 -1.99 -24.98
CA GLY A 505 6.96 -2.15 -23.64
C GLY A 505 5.83 -3.16 -23.65
N GLN A 506 4.89 -3.04 -24.62
CA GLN A 506 3.78 -3.97 -24.75
C GLN A 506 4.25 -5.41 -25.04
N LYS A 507 5.25 -5.60 -25.90
CA LYS A 507 5.82 -6.91 -26.19
C LYS A 507 6.32 -7.58 -24.92
N LYS A 508 7.11 -6.87 -24.12
CA LYS A 508 7.64 -7.37 -22.84
C LYS A 508 6.54 -7.68 -21.82
N ASN A 509 5.54 -6.81 -21.72
CA ASN A 509 4.39 -7.06 -20.85
C ASN A 509 3.58 -8.28 -21.31
N ASN A 510 3.37 -8.45 -22.62
CA ASN A 510 2.69 -9.62 -23.18
C ASN A 510 3.45 -10.94 -22.93
N GLU A 511 4.77 -10.89 -22.83
CA GLU A 511 5.59 -12.06 -22.44
C GLU A 511 5.43 -12.41 -20.96
N LEU A 512 5.23 -11.41 -20.08
CA LEU A 512 5.02 -11.58 -18.64
C LEU A 512 3.60 -11.99 -18.28
N LYS A 513 2.59 -11.42 -18.94
CA LYS A 513 1.16 -11.63 -18.60
C LYS A 513 0.77 -13.10 -18.44
N PRO A 514 1.10 -14.04 -19.34
CA PRO A 514 0.75 -15.46 -19.17
C PRO A 514 1.42 -16.09 -17.94
N LEU A 515 2.64 -15.64 -17.59
CA LEU A 515 3.37 -16.15 -16.45
C LEU A 515 2.80 -15.63 -15.13
N LYS A 516 2.36 -14.38 -15.08
CA LYS A 516 1.63 -13.79 -13.95
C LYS A 516 0.28 -14.47 -13.72
N GLU A 517 -0.39 -14.90 -14.79
CA GLU A 517 -1.69 -15.58 -14.72
C GLU A 517 -1.58 -17.09 -14.43
N THR A 518 -0.37 -17.64 -14.35
CA THR A 518 -0.14 -19.05 -14.03
C THR A 518 -0.58 -19.36 -12.61
N LYS A 519 -1.62 -20.17 -12.46
CA LYS A 519 -2.19 -20.55 -11.18
C LYS A 519 -1.63 -21.87 -10.67
N ARG A 520 -1.40 -21.94 -9.35
CA ARG A 520 -1.15 -23.17 -8.61
C ARG A 520 -2.46 -23.68 -7.99
N ASP A 521 -2.66 -24.99 -7.97
CA ASP A 521 -3.86 -25.58 -7.36
C ASP A 521 -3.77 -25.53 -5.84
N LEU A 522 -4.28 -24.44 -5.29
CA LEU A 522 -4.33 -24.13 -3.86
C LEU A 522 -5.78 -24.14 -3.40
N SER A 523 -6.02 -24.68 -2.21
CA SER A 523 -7.27 -24.53 -1.48
C SER A 523 -7.05 -23.58 -0.31
N LEU A 524 -7.88 -22.56 -0.19
CA LEU A 524 -7.75 -21.54 0.85
C LEU A 524 -8.86 -21.66 1.88
N SER A 525 -8.55 -21.56 3.16
CA SER A 525 -9.53 -21.53 4.22
C SER A 525 -9.22 -20.45 5.25
N ARG A 526 -10.24 -19.73 5.71
CA ARG A 526 -10.10 -18.67 6.72
C ARG A 526 -9.64 -19.26 8.07
N VAL A 527 -8.77 -18.56 8.75
CA VAL A 527 -8.29 -18.94 10.09
C VAL A 527 -9.29 -18.51 11.16
N THR A 528 -9.69 -17.26 11.12
CA THR A 528 -10.66 -16.66 12.03
C THR A 528 -11.89 -16.22 11.24
N VAL A 529 -13.06 -16.50 11.79
CA VAL A 529 -14.32 -16.01 11.22
C VAL A 529 -14.47 -14.55 11.68
N VAL A 530 -14.05 -13.61 10.86
CA VAL A 530 -14.49 -12.23 11.00
C VAL A 530 -15.88 -12.16 10.38
N ASN A 531 -16.85 -11.66 11.13
CA ASN A 531 -18.23 -11.44 10.64
C ASN A 531 -18.26 -10.24 9.68
N SER A 532 -17.49 -10.29 8.60
CA SER A 532 -17.58 -9.32 7.51
C SER A 532 -18.64 -9.79 6.52
N GLU A 533 -19.82 -9.19 6.60
CA GLU A 533 -20.85 -9.31 5.56
C GLU A 533 -20.31 -8.72 4.27
N GLY A 534 -19.60 -9.49 3.45
CA GLY A 534 -19.12 -8.97 2.15
C GLY A 534 -17.83 -9.56 1.61
N GLY A 535 -17.09 -10.33 2.39
CA GLY A 535 -15.93 -11.10 1.88
C GLY A 535 -14.70 -10.29 1.48
N GLY A 536 -14.73 -8.96 1.44
CA GLY A 536 -13.66 -7.98 1.15
C GLY A 536 -12.28 -8.54 0.80
N MET A 537 -11.30 -8.30 1.61
CA MET A 537 -9.89 -8.72 1.44
C MET A 537 -9.72 -10.25 1.27
N PHE A 538 -10.59 -11.07 1.86
CA PHE A 538 -10.48 -12.52 1.66
C PHE A 538 -10.70 -12.94 0.19
N ASN A 539 -11.64 -12.33 -0.51
CA ASN A 539 -11.87 -12.60 -1.93
C ASN A 539 -10.69 -12.12 -2.79
N GLU A 540 -10.05 -11.03 -2.38
CA GLU A 540 -8.82 -10.55 -3.02
C GLU A 540 -7.69 -11.55 -2.78
N ILE A 541 -7.49 -12.02 -1.55
CA ILE A 541 -6.52 -13.07 -1.20
C ILE A 541 -6.78 -14.36 -2.01
N GLU A 542 -8.04 -14.81 -2.13
CA GLU A 542 -8.41 -15.97 -2.94
C GLU A 542 -8.08 -15.79 -4.44
N THR A 543 -8.09 -14.55 -4.90
CA THR A 543 -7.81 -14.24 -6.31
C THR A 543 -6.32 -14.18 -6.59
N PHE A 544 -5.52 -13.57 -5.70
CA PHE A 544 -4.11 -13.32 -5.97
C PHE A 544 -3.17 -14.43 -5.49
N LEU A 545 -3.39 -15.05 -4.31
CA LEU A 545 -2.47 -16.07 -3.77
C LEU A 545 -2.20 -17.24 -4.74
N PRO A 546 -3.21 -17.77 -5.46
CA PRO A 546 -2.96 -18.85 -6.42
C PRO A 546 -2.06 -18.46 -7.61
N LYS A 547 -1.78 -17.17 -7.82
CA LYS A 547 -0.95 -16.65 -8.90
C LYS A 547 0.40 -16.12 -8.41
N ASP A 548 0.57 -15.93 -7.11
CA ASP A 548 1.74 -15.26 -6.52
C ASP A 548 2.98 -16.17 -6.48
N GLN A 549 3.90 -15.97 -7.43
CA GLN A 549 5.14 -16.73 -7.54
C GLN A 549 6.08 -16.55 -6.33
N PHE A 550 5.98 -15.40 -5.62
CA PHE A 550 6.76 -15.13 -4.41
C PHE A 550 6.27 -15.99 -3.25
N ILE A 551 4.96 -16.16 -3.12
CA ILE A 551 4.35 -17.06 -2.13
C ILE A 551 4.75 -18.50 -2.42
N PHE A 552 4.78 -18.93 -3.68
CA PHE A 552 5.20 -20.29 -4.03
C PHE A 552 6.65 -20.54 -3.63
N GLU A 553 7.54 -19.58 -3.79
CA GLU A 553 8.91 -19.71 -3.33
C GLU A 553 9.01 -19.70 -1.80
N ALA A 554 8.22 -18.88 -1.09
CA ALA A 554 8.13 -18.91 0.36
C ALA A 554 7.68 -20.29 0.89
N MET A 555 6.70 -20.91 0.24
CA MET A 555 6.25 -22.27 0.56
C MET A 555 7.35 -23.31 0.32
N ASN A 556 8.13 -23.19 -0.78
CA ASN A 556 9.27 -24.06 -1.04
C ASN A 556 10.35 -23.90 0.04
N ILE A 557 10.64 -22.68 0.46
CA ILE A 557 11.60 -22.40 1.55
C ILE A 557 11.13 -23.06 2.85
N ILE A 558 9.85 -22.98 3.20
CA ILE A 558 9.30 -23.67 4.38
C ILE A 558 9.51 -25.18 4.29
N LYS A 559 9.27 -25.77 3.11
CA LYS A 559 9.55 -27.19 2.88
C LYS A 559 11.03 -27.53 3.10
N ASP A 560 11.92 -26.69 2.57
CA ASP A 560 13.35 -26.89 2.70
C ASP A 560 13.80 -26.77 4.17
N ILE A 561 13.27 -25.82 4.95
CA ILE A 561 13.58 -25.69 6.40
C ILE A 561 13.27 -26.98 7.16
N ARG A 562 12.22 -27.70 6.77
CA ARG A 562 11.82 -28.97 7.41
C ARG A 562 12.70 -30.15 6.99
N THR A 563 13.29 -30.10 5.82
CA THR A 563 14.03 -31.23 5.21
C THR A 563 15.53 -31.07 5.26
N VAL A 564 16.04 -29.85 5.24
CA VAL A 564 17.46 -29.53 5.33
C VAL A 564 17.87 -29.43 6.79
N LYS A 565 18.70 -30.35 7.24
CA LYS A 565 19.30 -30.31 8.59
C LYS A 565 20.60 -29.51 8.59
#